data_0c367a3e9577a00e90b4724242c713c0
#
_entry.id   0c367a3e9577a00e90b4724242c713c0
#
_cell.length_a   1.000
_cell.length_b   1.000
_cell.length_c   1.000
_cell.angle_alpha   90.00
_cell.angle_beta   90.00
_cell.angle_gamma   90.00
#
_symmetry.space_group_name_H-M   'P 1'
#
loop_
_entity.id
_entity.type
_entity.pdbx_description
1 polymer ?
#
loop_
_entity_poly.entity_id
_entity_poly.type
_entity_poly.pdbx_seq_one_letter_code
_entity_poly.pdbx_strand_id
1 'polypeptide(L)'
;VDYNDSRSSGGDGYAPRRSYGNDNSYGGNRQGGGGYGNNRRPSYNNNRRSGGGGGFQRSQGYNVRPKQIKYKEVLADPNEPIRLNKFLSNAGVCSRREADEFIQKGAVKVNDVVVTELGTKITRQDVVTFNEKPVQIESKVYIVLNKPKNCVTTSDDPQERLTVMDLVKNACQERIYPVGRLDRNTTGVLLLTNDGDLASKLTHPSFKKKKIYHVWLDKNVAIEDMEKIANGLELEDGEIH
;
A
#
# COMPACT_ATOMS: atom_id res chain seq x y z
N VAL A 1 10.29 55.70 6.20
CA VAL A 1 10.97 55.82 7.47
C VAL A 1 11.88 54.58 7.57
N ASP A 2 13.14 54.83 7.29
CA ASP A 2 14.27 53.90 7.43
C ASP A 2 14.50 53.55 8.91
N TYR A 3 14.85 52.30 9.16
CA TYR A 3 15.78 51.98 10.22
C TYR A 3 16.68 50.83 9.77
N ASN A 4 17.89 51.25 9.57
CA ASN A 4 19.09 50.45 9.39
C ASN A 4 19.66 50.13 10.77
N ASP A 5 20.34 49.05 10.90
CA ASP A 5 21.62 48.81 11.56
C ASP A 5 21.67 47.66 12.57
N SER A 6 22.62 46.87 12.35
CA SER A 6 23.84 46.43 13.01
C SER A 6 23.89 45.02 13.55
N ARG A 7 24.72 44.23 12.88
CA ARG A 7 25.83 43.36 13.35
C ARG A 7 25.74 42.70 14.72
N SER A 8 25.83 41.37 14.75
CA SER A 8 27.02 40.78 15.39
C SER A 8 27.21 39.32 15.01
N SER A 9 28.41 38.98 14.67
CA SER A 9 29.05 37.73 14.39
C SER A 9 29.10 36.81 15.62
N GLY A 10 28.83 35.52 15.45
CA GLY A 10 29.11 34.46 16.40
C GLY A 10 29.21 33.15 15.68
N GLY A 11 30.42 32.78 15.29
CA GLY A 11 30.74 31.48 14.73
C GLY A 11 30.87 30.47 15.87
N ASP A 12 30.18 29.32 15.70
CA ASP A 12 30.55 28.12 16.42
C ASP A 12 30.62 26.95 15.45
N GLY A 13 31.83 26.45 15.32
CA GLY A 13 32.20 25.37 14.45
C GLY A 13 31.66 24.05 14.93
N TYR A 14 30.99 23.33 14.04
CA TYR A 14 30.71 21.91 14.20
C TYR A 14 31.77 21.09 13.50
N ALA A 15 32.51 20.35 14.32
CA ALA A 15 33.47 19.35 13.87
C ALA A 15 32.79 18.15 13.21
N PRO A 16 33.43 17.53 12.17
CA PRO A 16 32.83 16.38 11.50
C PRO A 16 32.99 15.11 12.33
N ARG A 17 31.91 14.38 12.53
CA ARG A 17 31.91 13.05 13.14
C ARG A 17 32.52 12.02 12.20
N ARG A 18 33.44 11.28 12.76
CA ARG A 18 34.23 10.21 12.17
C ARG A 18 33.35 9.08 11.62
N SER A 19 33.63 8.73 10.37
CA SER A 19 33.23 7.51 9.70
C SER A 19 33.91 6.30 10.35
N TYR A 20 33.16 5.31 10.78
CA TYR A 20 33.67 3.98 11.08
C TYR A 20 33.54 3.12 9.82
N GLY A 21 34.70 2.96 9.17
CA GLY A 21 34.89 1.93 8.18
C GLY A 21 35.02 0.57 8.88
N ASN A 22 34.28 -0.42 8.40
CA ASN A 22 34.48 -1.81 8.79
C ASN A 22 35.01 -2.57 7.55
N ASP A 23 36.33 -2.55 7.43
CA ASP A 23 37.07 -3.42 6.52
C ASP A 23 37.22 -4.80 7.16
N ASN A 24 36.60 -5.80 6.55
CA ASN A 24 36.95 -7.20 6.76
C ASN A 24 37.33 -7.84 5.42
N SER A 25 38.59 -7.62 5.08
CA SER A 25 39.34 -8.39 4.08
C SER A 25 40.02 -9.57 4.81
N TYR A 26 39.67 -10.79 4.50
CA TYR A 26 40.52 -11.96 4.74
C TYR A 26 40.73 -12.71 3.43
N GLY A 27 41.83 -12.36 2.81
CA GLY A 27 42.51 -13.21 1.85
C GLY A 27 43.60 -14.01 2.59
N GLY A 28 43.64 -15.29 2.33
CA GLY A 28 44.68 -16.16 2.90
C GLY A 28 44.68 -17.53 2.23
N ASN A 29 45.36 -17.59 1.12
CA ASN A 29 45.71 -18.80 0.39
C ASN A 29 46.83 -19.55 1.14
N ARG A 30 46.70 -20.84 1.44
CA ARG A 30 47.84 -21.76 1.67
C ARG A 30 47.48 -23.19 1.26
N GLN A 31 48.22 -23.66 0.25
CA GLN A 31 48.43 -25.06 -0.13
C GLN A 31 49.21 -25.82 0.95
N GLY A 32 48.97 -27.12 0.99
CA GLY A 32 49.96 -28.07 1.55
C GLY A 32 49.35 -29.28 2.21
N GLY A 33 49.28 -30.42 1.55
CA GLY A 33 50.02 -31.62 1.86
C GLY A 33 49.35 -32.64 2.77
N GLY A 34 48.95 -33.77 2.20
CA GLY A 34 49.26 -35.12 2.53
C GLY A 34 48.88 -35.69 3.89
N GLY A 35 48.18 -36.86 3.90
CA GLY A 35 48.19 -37.71 5.06
C GLY A 35 47.06 -38.76 5.12
N TYR A 36 47.36 -39.97 4.75
CA TYR A 36 46.58 -41.21 4.87
C TYR A 36 46.16 -41.45 6.34
N GLY A 37 44.89 -41.86 6.52
CA GLY A 37 44.43 -42.30 7.83
C GLY A 37 43.12 -43.11 7.77
N ASN A 38 43.29 -44.38 7.50
CA ASN A 38 42.29 -45.43 7.60
C ASN A 38 41.81 -45.56 9.04
N ASN A 39 40.53 -45.45 9.37
CA ASN A 39 40.00 -46.08 10.59
C ASN A 39 38.51 -46.47 10.50
N ARG A 40 38.36 -47.71 10.63
CA ARG A 40 37.23 -48.63 10.66
C ARG A 40 36.06 -48.13 11.54
N ARG A 41 34.88 -48.35 11.02
CA ARG A 41 33.60 -48.33 11.77
C ARG A 41 33.50 -49.58 12.63
N PRO A 42 33.03 -49.47 13.89
CA PRO A 42 32.47 -50.62 14.59
C PRO A 42 30.97 -50.73 14.27
N SER A 43 30.62 -51.87 13.71
CA SER A 43 29.27 -52.39 13.62
C SER A 43 28.83 -52.81 15.02
N TYR A 44 27.75 -52.24 15.53
CA TYR A 44 27.00 -52.85 16.66
C TYR A 44 25.66 -53.34 16.14
N ASN A 45 25.65 -54.63 15.93
CA ASN A 45 24.46 -55.43 15.86
C ASN A 45 24.01 -55.73 17.28
N ASN A 46 22.81 -55.34 17.66
CA ASN A 46 22.19 -55.98 18.83
C ASN A 46 20.69 -56.14 18.64
N ASN A 47 20.35 -57.35 18.77
CA ASN A 47 19.10 -58.04 18.51
C ASN A 47 18.21 -57.99 19.80
N ARG A 48 16.89 -57.90 19.59
CA ARG A 48 15.79 -58.34 20.46
C ARG A 48 15.46 -57.58 21.72
N ARG A 49 14.27 -56.97 21.72
CA ARG A 49 13.16 -57.48 22.57
C ARG A 49 11.84 -56.82 22.19
N SER A 50 10.86 -57.68 22.00
CA SER A 50 9.45 -57.41 21.79
C SER A 50 8.83 -56.77 23.03
N GLY A 51 7.88 -55.85 22.84
CA GLY A 51 6.94 -55.48 23.90
C GLY A 51 6.29 -54.12 23.71
N GLY A 52 4.98 -54.08 23.45
CA GLY A 52 4.13 -52.97 23.78
C GLY A 52 3.76 -52.03 22.65
N GLY A 53 2.59 -52.25 22.08
CA GLY A 53 1.93 -51.35 21.14
C GLY A 53 1.61 -49.99 21.74
N GLY A 54 2.04 -48.98 21.08
CA GLY A 54 1.61 -47.61 21.22
C GLY A 54 1.62 -47.01 19.84
N GLY A 55 0.50 -47.16 19.14
CA GLY A 55 0.33 -46.58 17.83
C GLY A 55 0.38 -45.05 17.93
N PHE A 56 1.53 -44.47 17.54
CA PHE A 56 1.55 -43.06 17.20
C PHE A 56 0.73 -42.90 15.95
N GLN A 57 -0.53 -42.50 16.11
CA GLN A 57 -1.31 -41.96 15.00
C GLN A 57 -0.56 -40.76 14.48
N ARG A 58 0.09 -40.92 13.32
CA ARG A 58 0.47 -39.78 12.47
C ARG A 58 -0.79 -38.95 12.26
N SER A 59 -0.86 -37.81 12.90
CA SER A 59 -1.83 -36.78 12.55
C SER A 59 -1.72 -36.55 11.05
N GLN A 60 -2.72 -36.98 10.31
CA GLN A 60 -2.90 -36.61 8.91
C GLN A 60 -2.99 -35.08 8.91
N GLY A 61 -1.93 -34.43 8.45
CA GLY A 61 -1.95 -33.00 8.18
C GLY A 61 -3.13 -32.74 7.25
N TYR A 62 -4.12 -32.03 7.77
CA TYR A 62 -5.22 -31.53 6.97
C TYR A 62 -4.63 -30.55 5.96
N ASN A 63 -4.31 -31.03 4.77
CA ASN A 63 -4.13 -30.21 3.58
C ASN A 63 -5.51 -29.65 3.21
N VAL A 64 -6.01 -28.72 3.99
CA VAL A 64 -7.16 -27.91 3.63
C VAL A 64 -6.70 -26.99 2.50
N ARG A 65 -6.84 -27.44 1.27
CA ARG A 65 -6.74 -26.53 0.13
C ARG A 65 -7.77 -25.45 0.35
N PRO A 66 -7.38 -24.17 0.37
CA PRO A 66 -8.35 -23.09 0.52
C PRO A 66 -9.40 -23.28 -0.57
N LYS A 67 -10.68 -23.34 -0.18
CA LYS A 67 -11.80 -23.34 -1.12
C LYS A 67 -11.62 -22.12 -2.02
N GLN A 68 -11.42 -22.35 -3.31
CA GLN A 68 -11.50 -21.27 -4.30
C GLN A 68 -12.94 -20.75 -4.27
N ILE A 69 -13.11 -19.58 -3.68
CA ILE A 69 -14.38 -18.86 -3.71
C ILE A 69 -14.49 -18.31 -5.14
N LYS A 70 -15.37 -18.94 -5.94
CA LYS A 70 -15.73 -18.37 -7.24
C LYS A 70 -16.61 -17.16 -6.99
N TYR A 71 -16.04 -15.97 -7.11
CA TYR A 71 -16.82 -14.74 -7.11
C TYR A 71 -17.60 -14.65 -8.43
N LYS A 72 -18.90 -14.37 -8.34
CA LYS A 72 -19.70 -14.05 -9.52
C LYS A 72 -19.17 -12.73 -10.07
N GLU A 73 -18.58 -12.74 -11.25
CA GLU A 73 -18.25 -11.50 -11.95
C GLU A 73 -19.53 -10.72 -12.19
N VAL A 74 -19.67 -9.60 -11.50
CA VAL A 74 -20.73 -8.64 -11.79
C VAL A 74 -20.23 -7.82 -12.97
N LEU A 75 -20.61 -8.23 -14.18
CA LEU A 75 -20.36 -7.43 -15.36
C LEU A 75 -21.10 -6.11 -15.18
N ALA A 76 -20.38 -5.00 -15.26
CA ALA A 76 -20.99 -3.68 -15.21
C ALA A 76 -21.89 -3.49 -16.44
N ASP A 77 -23.08 -2.93 -16.24
CA ASP A 77 -24.04 -2.65 -17.32
C ASP A 77 -23.37 -1.75 -18.38
N PRO A 78 -23.34 -2.17 -19.65
CA PRO A 78 -22.77 -1.35 -20.73
C PRO A 78 -23.48 0.01 -20.89
N ASN A 79 -24.73 0.10 -20.49
CA ASN A 79 -25.56 1.30 -20.62
C ASN A 79 -25.52 2.18 -19.35
N GLU A 80 -24.81 1.77 -18.29
CA GLU A 80 -24.68 2.59 -17.09
C GLU A 80 -23.92 3.89 -17.42
N PRO A 81 -24.55 5.08 -17.21
CA PRO A 81 -23.93 6.34 -17.52
C PRO A 81 -22.76 6.64 -16.58
N ILE A 82 -21.60 6.91 -17.13
CA ILE A 82 -20.36 7.24 -16.41
C ILE A 82 -20.03 8.69 -16.67
N ARG A 83 -19.62 9.44 -15.66
CA ARG A 83 -19.10 10.80 -15.87
C ARG A 83 -17.81 10.76 -16.69
N LEU A 84 -17.68 11.66 -17.67
CA LEU A 84 -16.54 11.72 -18.58
C LEU A 84 -15.19 11.83 -17.83
N ASN A 85 -15.10 12.66 -16.79
CA ASN A 85 -13.90 12.77 -15.96
C ASN A 85 -13.56 11.46 -15.23
N LYS A 86 -14.58 10.70 -14.78
CA LYS A 86 -14.40 9.37 -14.19
C LYS A 86 -13.89 8.37 -15.24
N PHE A 87 -14.42 8.44 -16.46
CA PHE A 87 -13.98 7.59 -17.56
C PHE A 87 -12.49 7.82 -17.89
N LEU A 88 -12.07 9.07 -18.08
CA LEU A 88 -10.66 9.42 -18.34
C LEU A 88 -9.72 8.98 -17.22
N SER A 89 -10.17 9.12 -15.98
CA SER A 89 -9.39 8.67 -14.83
C SER A 89 -9.28 7.13 -14.75
N ASN A 90 -10.33 6.40 -15.11
CA ASN A 90 -10.34 4.93 -15.15
C ASN A 90 -9.56 4.37 -16.36
N ALA A 91 -9.33 5.20 -17.34
CA ALA A 91 -8.48 4.92 -18.50
C ALA A 91 -7.01 5.30 -18.29
N GLY A 92 -6.61 5.64 -17.06
CA GLY A 92 -5.22 5.94 -16.71
C GLY A 92 -4.68 7.26 -17.26
N VAL A 93 -5.50 8.05 -17.99
CA VAL A 93 -5.04 9.29 -18.67
C VAL A 93 -4.57 10.33 -17.65
N CYS A 94 -5.37 10.57 -16.59
CA CYS A 94 -5.11 11.64 -15.62
C CYS A 94 -5.96 11.48 -14.35
N SER A 95 -5.81 12.37 -13.37
CA SER A 95 -6.73 12.44 -12.23
C SER A 95 -8.08 13.04 -12.68
N ARG A 96 -9.13 12.85 -11.84
CA ARG A 96 -10.46 13.43 -12.16
C ARG A 96 -10.45 14.95 -12.24
N ARG A 97 -9.61 15.63 -11.43
CA ARG A 97 -9.48 17.10 -11.46
C ARG A 97 -8.77 17.56 -12.71
N GLU A 98 -7.67 16.94 -13.07
CA GLU A 98 -6.99 17.21 -14.35
C GLU A 98 -7.89 16.92 -15.56
N ALA A 99 -8.71 15.85 -15.48
CA ALA A 99 -9.68 15.55 -16.52
C ALA A 99 -10.70 16.68 -16.71
N ASP A 100 -11.19 17.28 -15.62
CA ASP A 100 -12.09 18.43 -15.68
C ASP A 100 -11.42 19.62 -16.38
N GLU A 101 -10.14 19.90 -16.11
CA GLU A 101 -9.38 20.94 -16.82
C GLU A 101 -9.20 20.62 -18.31
N PHE A 102 -8.89 19.38 -18.66
CA PHE A 102 -8.75 18.97 -20.06
C PHE A 102 -10.07 19.05 -20.83
N ILE A 103 -11.18 18.69 -20.18
CA ILE A 103 -12.51 18.84 -20.77
C ILE A 103 -12.79 20.31 -21.05
N GLN A 104 -12.59 21.21 -20.09
CA GLN A 104 -12.79 22.65 -20.28
C GLN A 104 -11.91 23.25 -21.38
N LYS A 105 -10.68 22.75 -21.53
CA LYS A 105 -9.75 23.16 -22.60
C LYS A 105 -10.12 22.58 -23.98
N GLY A 106 -11.17 21.73 -24.07
CA GLY A 106 -11.60 21.13 -25.34
C GLY A 106 -10.66 20.03 -25.86
N ALA A 107 -9.83 19.45 -25.01
CA ALA A 107 -8.90 18.38 -25.40
C ALA A 107 -9.58 16.99 -25.53
N VAL A 108 -10.87 16.89 -25.20
CA VAL A 108 -11.64 15.65 -25.17
C VAL A 108 -12.76 15.69 -26.19
N LYS A 109 -12.88 14.62 -26.99
CA LYS A 109 -14.02 14.44 -27.91
C LYS A 109 -14.78 13.17 -27.52
N VAL A 110 -16.08 13.20 -27.67
CA VAL A 110 -16.99 12.05 -27.54
C VAL A 110 -17.73 11.90 -28.86
N ASN A 111 -17.61 10.75 -29.50
CA ASN A 111 -18.17 10.49 -30.82
C ASN A 111 -17.81 11.62 -31.84
N ASP A 112 -16.53 12.00 -31.86
CA ASP A 112 -15.94 13.06 -32.70
C ASP A 112 -16.41 14.50 -32.38
N VAL A 113 -17.26 14.70 -31.37
CA VAL A 113 -17.71 16.01 -30.92
C VAL A 113 -16.90 16.49 -29.74
N VAL A 114 -16.35 17.70 -29.81
CA VAL A 114 -15.61 18.29 -28.65
C VAL A 114 -16.57 18.56 -27.50
N VAL A 115 -16.19 18.09 -26.31
CA VAL A 115 -16.96 18.29 -25.08
C VAL A 115 -16.19 19.23 -24.16
N THR A 116 -16.83 20.32 -23.74
CA THR A 116 -16.27 21.30 -22.79
C THR A 116 -17.07 21.41 -21.51
N GLU A 117 -18.27 20.81 -21.47
CA GLU A 117 -19.17 20.85 -20.33
C GLU A 117 -18.75 19.86 -19.24
N LEU A 118 -18.60 20.38 -18.01
CA LEU A 118 -18.30 19.55 -16.84
C LEU A 118 -19.53 18.73 -16.41
N GLY A 119 -19.27 17.52 -15.95
CA GLY A 119 -20.34 16.62 -15.49
C GLY A 119 -21.01 15.84 -16.61
N THR A 120 -20.61 16.01 -17.87
CA THR A 120 -21.07 15.21 -19.02
C THR A 120 -20.99 13.72 -18.70
N LYS A 121 -22.05 13.01 -19.01
CA LYS A 121 -22.15 11.56 -18.85
C LYS A 121 -22.06 10.90 -20.22
N ILE A 122 -21.33 9.80 -20.26
CA ILE A 122 -21.16 8.94 -21.42
C ILE A 122 -21.53 7.50 -21.06
N THR A 123 -21.78 6.67 -22.05
CA THR A 123 -21.92 5.22 -21.92
C THR A 123 -20.63 4.52 -22.32
N ARG A 124 -20.53 3.22 -22.05
CA ARG A 124 -19.35 2.44 -22.48
C ARG A 124 -19.29 2.21 -24.00
N GLN A 125 -20.38 2.53 -24.71
CA GLN A 125 -20.47 2.39 -26.16
C GLN A 125 -19.92 3.63 -26.87
N ASP A 126 -19.80 4.77 -26.15
CA ASP A 126 -19.32 6.00 -26.73
C ASP A 126 -17.79 5.93 -26.98
N VAL A 127 -17.38 6.42 -28.13
CA VAL A 127 -15.97 6.54 -28.49
C VAL A 127 -15.41 7.83 -27.93
N VAL A 128 -14.45 7.71 -27.01
CA VAL A 128 -13.78 8.86 -26.40
C VAL A 128 -12.38 9.00 -26.94
N THR A 129 -12.00 10.21 -27.34
CA THR A 129 -10.63 10.53 -27.72
C THR A 129 -10.08 11.65 -26.84
N PHE A 130 -8.83 11.55 -26.49
CA PHE A 130 -8.06 12.57 -25.76
C PHE A 130 -6.85 12.97 -26.58
N ASN A 131 -6.72 14.25 -26.91
CA ASN A 131 -5.68 14.75 -27.83
C ASN A 131 -5.58 13.89 -29.10
N GLU A 132 -6.72 13.65 -29.76
CA GLU A 132 -6.87 12.86 -30.99
C GLU A 132 -6.49 11.36 -30.85
N LYS A 133 -6.23 10.86 -29.64
CA LYS A 133 -5.92 9.46 -29.40
C LYS A 133 -7.13 8.76 -28.76
N PRO A 134 -7.51 7.55 -29.24
CA PRO A 134 -8.60 6.81 -28.63
C PRO A 134 -8.24 6.39 -27.21
N VAL A 135 -9.20 6.49 -26.32
CA VAL A 135 -9.07 6.17 -24.89
C VAL A 135 -9.93 4.96 -24.53
N GLN A 136 -9.34 3.99 -23.86
CA GLN A 136 -10.04 2.79 -23.37
C GLN A 136 -9.85 2.64 -21.88
N ILE A 137 -10.85 2.09 -21.20
CA ILE A 137 -10.75 1.77 -19.76
C ILE A 137 -9.70 0.69 -19.56
N GLU A 138 -8.77 0.93 -18.64
CA GLU A 138 -7.75 -0.06 -18.26
C GLU A 138 -8.36 -1.23 -17.49
N SER A 139 -7.66 -2.36 -17.51
CA SER A 139 -7.95 -3.48 -16.64
C SER A 139 -7.76 -3.10 -15.18
N LYS A 140 -8.56 -3.70 -14.30
CA LYS A 140 -8.47 -3.42 -12.86
C LYS A 140 -7.27 -4.13 -12.25
N VAL A 141 -6.47 -3.37 -11.52
CA VAL A 141 -5.28 -3.86 -10.81
C VAL A 141 -5.47 -3.66 -9.30
N TYR A 142 -5.05 -4.65 -8.53
CA TYR A 142 -5.09 -4.63 -7.06
C TYR A 142 -3.74 -5.05 -6.51
N ILE A 143 -3.11 -4.18 -5.73
CA ILE A 143 -1.82 -4.43 -5.10
C ILE A 143 -1.99 -4.31 -3.59
N VAL A 144 -1.51 -5.32 -2.88
CA VAL A 144 -1.46 -5.31 -1.42
C VAL A 144 -0.03 -5.03 -0.99
N LEU A 145 0.17 -3.89 -0.34
CA LEU A 145 1.45 -3.45 0.20
C LEU A 145 1.47 -3.60 1.72
N ASN A 146 2.49 -4.25 2.26
CA ASN A 146 2.83 -4.10 3.67
C ASN A 146 3.66 -2.83 3.82
N LYS A 147 2.99 -1.71 4.11
CA LYS A 147 3.61 -0.39 4.15
C LYS A 147 4.68 -0.31 5.25
N PRO A 148 5.92 0.07 4.94
CA PRO A 148 6.97 0.28 5.94
C PRO A 148 6.81 1.63 6.66
N LYS A 149 7.58 1.84 7.73
CA LYS A 149 7.77 3.15 8.35
C LYS A 149 8.50 4.11 7.41
N ASN A 150 8.45 5.40 7.72
CA ASN A 150 9.09 6.47 6.96
C ASN A 150 8.62 6.65 5.51
N CYS A 151 7.43 6.16 5.19
CA CYS A 151 6.83 6.25 3.86
C CYS A 151 5.47 6.93 3.96
N VAL A 152 5.22 7.96 3.15
CA VAL A 152 3.95 8.70 3.15
C VAL A 152 2.93 8.09 2.19
N THR A 153 1.67 8.11 2.59
CA THR A 153 0.57 7.57 1.78
C THR A 153 -0.04 8.69 0.94
N THR A 154 0.59 8.96 -0.20
CA THR A 154 0.10 9.94 -1.18
C THR A 154 0.48 9.50 -2.59
N SER A 155 -0.25 9.99 -3.59
CA SER A 155 0.08 9.81 -5.00
C SER A 155 1.02 10.90 -5.52
N ASP A 156 1.07 12.03 -4.82
CA ASP A 156 1.89 13.18 -5.14
C ASP A 156 2.34 13.85 -3.84
N ASP A 157 3.63 14.18 -3.73
CA ASP A 157 4.19 14.79 -2.53
C ASP A 157 5.05 16.01 -2.89
N PRO A 158 4.59 17.23 -2.60
CA PRO A 158 5.35 18.45 -2.87
C PRO A 158 6.69 18.55 -2.13
N GLN A 159 6.88 17.73 -1.09
CA GLN A 159 8.12 17.69 -0.29
C GLN A 159 9.09 16.60 -0.75
N GLU A 160 8.78 15.89 -1.85
CA GLU A 160 9.62 14.83 -2.43
C GLU A 160 10.06 13.74 -1.43
N ARG A 161 9.21 13.43 -0.42
CA ARG A 161 9.47 12.35 0.54
C ARG A 161 9.18 11.00 -0.12
N LEU A 162 9.76 9.94 0.44
CA LEU A 162 9.44 8.57 0.01
C LEU A 162 7.94 8.29 0.15
N THR A 163 7.31 7.95 -0.94
CA THR A 163 5.86 7.66 -1.02
C THR A 163 5.60 6.16 -1.18
N VAL A 164 4.36 5.75 -0.91
CA VAL A 164 3.92 4.37 -1.20
C VAL A 164 3.95 4.07 -2.70
N MET A 165 3.83 5.11 -3.56
CA MET A 165 3.89 4.96 -5.02
C MET A 165 5.30 4.60 -5.49
N ASP A 166 6.35 5.14 -4.85
CA ASP A 166 7.74 4.80 -5.15
C ASP A 166 8.05 3.33 -4.92
N LEU A 167 7.41 2.74 -3.89
CA LEU A 167 7.60 1.33 -3.55
C LEU A 167 6.95 0.37 -4.56
N VAL A 168 5.92 0.81 -5.27
CA VAL A 168 5.14 -0.03 -6.19
C VAL A 168 5.27 0.38 -7.65
N LYS A 169 6.09 1.36 -8.00
CA LYS A 169 6.21 1.93 -9.36
C LYS A 169 6.49 0.90 -10.46
N ASN A 170 7.11 -0.23 -10.11
CA ASN A 170 7.46 -1.29 -11.06
C ASN A 170 6.50 -2.49 -11.00
N ALA A 171 5.41 -2.41 -10.23
CA ALA A 171 4.50 -3.53 -10.02
C ALA A 171 3.45 -3.67 -11.13
N CYS A 172 3.08 -2.56 -11.78
CA CYS A 172 2.15 -2.53 -12.92
C CYS A 172 2.41 -1.27 -13.76
N GLN A 173 1.77 -1.22 -14.94
CA GLN A 173 1.84 -0.07 -15.84
C GLN A 173 0.67 0.90 -15.62
N GLU A 174 -0.43 0.36 -15.09
CA GLU A 174 -1.66 1.09 -14.83
C GLU A 174 -1.48 2.15 -13.75
N ARG A 175 -2.25 3.24 -13.85
CA ARG A 175 -2.24 4.32 -12.87
C ARG A 175 -3.02 3.94 -11.61
N ILE A 176 -2.33 3.37 -10.63
CA ILE A 176 -2.90 3.01 -9.33
C ILE A 176 -2.76 4.13 -8.30
N TYR A 177 -3.55 4.04 -7.22
CA TYR A 177 -3.51 4.94 -6.07
C TYR A 177 -3.89 4.21 -4.78
N PRO A 178 -3.48 4.72 -3.60
CA PRO A 178 -3.76 4.07 -2.33
C PRO A 178 -5.24 4.18 -1.94
N VAL A 179 -5.78 3.13 -1.35
CA VAL A 179 -7.13 3.05 -0.80
C VAL A 179 -7.08 3.38 0.69
N GLY A 180 -7.44 4.61 1.03
CA GLY A 180 -7.24 5.15 2.36
C GLY A 180 -5.79 5.56 2.63
N ARG A 181 -5.47 5.82 3.89
CA ARG A 181 -4.14 6.30 4.29
C ARG A 181 -3.71 5.64 5.58
N LEU A 182 -2.40 5.39 5.68
CA LEU A 182 -1.67 5.11 6.91
C LEU A 182 -0.66 6.23 7.12
N ASP A 183 -0.43 6.63 8.35
CA ASP A 183 0.52 7.68 8.66
C ASP A 183 1.95 7.28 8.30
N ARG A 184 2.86 8.25 8.21
CA ARG A 184 4.25 8.06 7.79
C ARG A 184 4.94 6.94 8.56
N ASN A 185 4.74 6.88 9.87
CA ASN A 185 5.39 5.91 10.75
C ASN A 185 4.51 4.70 11.08
N THR A 186 3.28 4.64 10.56
CA THR A 186 2.39 3.49 10.70
C THR A 186 2.75 2.42 9.69
N THR A 187 2.88 1.19 10.14
CA THR A 187 3.08 0.00 9.29
C THR A 187 1.78 -0.77 9.15
N GLY A 188 1.64 -1.55 8.10
CA GLY A 188 0.50 -2.43 7.94
C GLY A 188 0.01 -2.54 6.50
N VAL A 189 -1.10 -3.22 6.33
CA VAL A 189 -1.68 -3.52 5.03
C VAL A 189 -2.30 -2.27 4.42
N LEU A 190 -1.84 -1.91 3.22
CA LEU A 190 -2.37 -0.85 2.38
C LEU A 190 -2.74 -1.44 1.01
N LEU A 191 -3.97 -1.22 0.57
CA LEU A 191 -4.43 -1.59 -0.76
C LEU A 191 -4.17 -0.43 -1.72
N LEU A 192 -3.61 -0.73 -2.90
CA LEU A 192 -3.50 0.21 -4.01
C LEU A 192 -4.24 -0.37 -5.22
N THR A 193 -4.95 0.47 -5.95
CA THR A 193 -5.76 0.04 -7.10
C THR A 193 -6.08 1.21 -8.03
N ASN A 194 -6.49 0.90 -9.27
CA ASN A 194 -7.15 1.82 -10.18
C ASN A 194 -8.69 1.67 -10.15
N ASP A 195 -9.24 0.77 -9.32
CA ASP A 195 -10.68 0.59 -9.14
C ASP A 195 -11.27 1.64 -8.19
N GLY A 196 -11.69 2.78 -8.73
CA GLY A 196 -12.26 3.87 -7.94
C GLY A 196 -13.59 3.52 -7.26
N ASP A 197 -14.32 2.58 -7.79
CA ASP A 197 -15.61 2.16 -7.20
C ASP A 197 -15.36 1.30 -5.94
N LEU A 198 -14.39 0.39 -5.99
CA LEU A 198 -13.96 -0.34 -4.81
C LEU A 198 -13.35 0.59 -3.76
N ALA A 199 -12.43 1.48 -4.17
CA ALA A 199 -11.82 2.45 -3.27
C ALA A 199 -12.87 3.28 -2.53
N SER A 200 -13.87 3.79 -3.26
CA SER A 200 -14.99 4.54 -2.68
C SER A 200 -15.81 3.70 -1.69
N LYS A 201 -16.16 2.46 -2.05
CA LYS A 201 -16.92 1.55 -1.17
C LYS A 201 -16.19 1.23 0.13
N LEU A 202 -14.86 1.24 0.12
CA LEU A 202 -14.05 0.92 1.30
C LEU A 202 -13.78 2.14 2.18
N THR A 203 -13.67 3.36 1.60
CA THR A 203 -13.19 4.54 2.32
C THR A 203 -14.23 5.62 2.54
N HIS A 204 -15.24 5.73 1.68
CA HIS A 204 -16.18 6.84 1.76
C HIS A 204 -17.15 6.68 2.95
N PRO A 205 -17.39 7.74 3.74
CA PRO A 205 -18.24 7.71 4.95
C PRO A 205 -19.67 7.23 4.70
N SER A 206 -20.25 7.48 3.50
CA SER A 206 -21.60 7.05 3.16
C SER A 206 -21.81 5.54 3.25
N PHE A 207 -20.76 4.75 3.10
CA PHE A 207 -20.82 3.29 3.23
C PHE A 207 -20.74 2.80 4.68
N LYS A 208 -20.60 3.70 5.65
CA LYS A 208 -20.62 3.43 7.10
C LYS A 208 -19.75 2.23 7.50
N LYS A 209 -18.56 2.10 6.92
CA LYS A 209 -17.62 1.04 7.28
C LYS A 209 -17.10 1.26 8.70
N LYS A 210 -17.37 0.31 9.58
CA LYS A 210 -16.89 0.36 10.98
C LYS A 210 -15.37 0.19 11.00
N LYS A 211 -14.70 1.02 11.80
CA LYS A 211 -13.27 0.89 12.14
C LYS A 211 -13.18 0.37 13.57
N ILE A 212 -12.39 -0.66 13.76
CA ILE A 212 -12.15 -1.24 15.09
C ILE A 212 -10.71 -0.95 15.44
N TYR A 213 -10.49 -0.34 16.61
CA TYR A 213 -9.17 -0.07 17.18
C TYR A 213 -8.95 -1.00 18.35
N HIS A 214 -7.85 -1.78 18.32
CA HIS A 214 -7.37 -2.52 19.47
C HIS A 214 -6.19 -1.73 20.03
N VAL A 215 -6.35 -1.16 21.22
CA VAL A 215 -5.40 -0.25 21.83
C VAL A 215 -4.77 -0.90 23.05
N TRP A 216 -3.45 -0.86 23.17
CA TRP A 216 -2.70 -1.20 24.36
C TRP A 216 -2.29 0.10 25.05
N LEU A 217 -2.62 0.22 26.30
CA LEU A 217 -2.32 1.40 27.12
C LEU A 217 -1.16 1.08 28.06
N ASP A 218 -0.43 2.11 28.47
CA ASP A 218 0.65 2.04 29.45
C ASP A 218 0.13 1.85 30.90
N LYS A 219 -1.13 2.19 31.12
CA LYS A 219 -1.83 2.08 32.41
C LYS A 219 -3.22 1.48 32.24
N ASN A 220 -3.72 0.86 33.27
CA ASN A 220 -5.09 0.37 33.30
C ASN A 220 -6.07 1.55 33.26
N VAL A 221 -7.11 1.44 32.44
CA VAL A 221 -8.21 2.39 32.37
C VAL A 221 -9.21 2.09 33.46
N ALA A 222 -9.71 3.10 34.16
CA ALA A 222 -10.83 2.97 35.09
C ALA A 222 -12.12 2.62 34.31
N ILE A 223 -13.01 1.87 34.95
CA ILE A 223 -14.29 1.50 34.33
C ILE A 223 -15.10 2.75 33.98
N GLU A 224 -15.08 3.75 34.85
CA GLU A 224 -15.75 5.04 34.67
C GLU A 224 -15.28 5.79 33.42
N ASP A 225 -13.96 5.72 33.10
CA ASP A 225 -13.41 6.38 31.92
C ASP A 225 -13.78 5.59 30.65
N MET A 226 -13.86 4.26 30.72
CA MET A 226 -14.36 3.46 29.60
C MET A 226 -15.84 3.76 29.30
N GLU A 227 -16.65 3.94 30.34
CA GLU A 227 -18.07 4.30 30.21
C GLU A 227 -18.22 5.70 29.58
N LYS A 228 -17.40 6.68 30.00
CA LYS A 228 -17.38 8.01 29.38
C LYS A 228 -17.04 7.94 27.90
N ILE A 229 -15.98 7.20 27.52
CA ILE A 229 -15.59 7.01 26.12
C ILE A 229 -16.72 6.37 25.31
N ALA A 230 -17.41 5.36 25.88
CA ALA A 230 -18.49 4.68 25.21
C ALA A 230 -19.75 5.56 25.01
N ASN A 231 -20.00 6.50 25.92
CA ASN A 231 -21.15 7.40 25.90
C ASN A 231 -20.90 8.68 25.08
N GLY A 232 -19.65 8.93 24.69
CA GLY A 232 -19.21 10.15 24.01
C GLY A 232 -18.41 11.07 24.92
N LEU A 233 -17.51 11.82 24.31
CA LEU A 233 -16.65 12.78 24.96
C LEU A 233 -16.85 14.18 24.35
N GLU A 234 -16.90 15.18 25.20
CA GLU A 234 -16.83 16.56 24.78
C GLU A 234 -15.36 16.96 24.68
N LEU A 235 -14.89 17.25 23.47
CA LEU A 235 -13.55 17.76 23.20
C LEU A 235 -13.61 19.24 22.84
N GLU A 236 -12.45 19.89 22.79
CA GLU A 236 -12.34 21.30 22.37
C GLU A 236 -12.95 21.56 21.00
N ASP A 237 -12.94 20.56 20.11
CA ASP A 237 -13.46 20.63 18.74
C ASP A 237 -14.93 20.20 18.62
N GLY A 238 -15.57 19.78 19.70
CA GLY A 238 -16.96 19.32 19.76
C GLY A 238 -17.15 17.94 20.38
N GLU A 239 -18.39 17.47 20.37
CA GLU A 239 -18.79 16.18 20.93
C GLU A 239 -18.46 15.04 19.96
N ILE A 240 -17.84 13.96 20.45
CA ILE A 240 -17.49 12.77 19.71
C ILE A 240 -18.16 11.54 20.34
N HIS A 241 -18.80 10.72 19.49
CA HIS A 241 -19.46 9.45 19.85
C HIS A 241 -18.82 8.25 19.16
#